data_0ec7614c4f30bc3fa5bdadf8280fd1ee
#
_entry.id   0ec7614c4f30bc3fa5bdadf8280fd1ee
#
_cell.length_a   1.000
_cell.length_b   1.000
_cell.length_c   1.000
_cell.angle_alpha   90.00
_cell.angle_beta   90.00
_cell.angle_gamma   90.00
#
_symmetry.space_group_name_H-M   'P 1'
#
loop_
_entity.id
_entity.type
_entity.pdbx_description
1 polymer ?
#
loop_
_entity_poly.entity_id
_entity_poly.type
_entity_poly.pdbx_seq_one_letter_code
_entity_poly.pdbx_strand_id
1 'polypeptide(L)'
;MQIKQFIGIDVSKETLDLNVVINGRTVSHYCVLNNTREIKSAVNKIMKVFGGSYEESIFCMEHTGLYNLPLVKWLQANGCKIWLESGVHIRKTLGLVRGKSDKVDSFRIAMFAYTNRHQVKLWIPPRKVVERLGALLAQRQRMMKARKQLATANSEQKLFIDKEIMHSLNTYTNRAVSVIDKQIKAIEKEILSLIKEDEKLKQMYNIITSVNGIGLIIAVHIMVTTNEFISINDPKKYACYCGVAPFEYASGSSIRGKNRVSHMANKTIKTLLHMASISIIRMPGELQDYYHRKISEGKNKMCALNAIRSKLILRIFACINQNRLYEKNYCYKFG
;
A
#
# COMPACT_ATOMS: atom_id res chain seq x y z
N MET A 1 25.01 -14.78 -8.71
CA MET A 1 24.78 -14.33 -10.11
C MET A 1 24.84 -12.82 -10.12
N GLN A 2 25.70 -12.24 -10.94
CA GLN A 2 25.96 -10.80 -10.93
C GLN A 2 25.04 -10.07 -11.91
N ILE A 3 24.30 -9.07 -11.44
CA ILE A 3 23.49 -8.21 -12.33
C ILE A 3 24.44 -7.30 -13.11
N LYS A 4 24.33 -7.33 -14.44
CA LYS A 4 25.15 -6.55 -15.37
C LYS A 4 24.42 -5.36 -15.96
N GLN A 5 23.11 -5.49 -16.16
CA GLN A 5 22.26 -4.48 -16.81
C GLN A 5 21.18 -3.97 -15.88
N PHE A 6 21.03 -2.66 -15.79
CA PHE A 6 20.04 -1.97 -14.97
C PHE A 6 19.15 -1.14 -15.90
N ILE A 7 17.93 -1.60 -16.10
CA ILE A 7 16.94 -0.95 -16.96
C ILE A 7 16.01 -0.14 -16.06
N GLY A 8 16.16 1.18 -16.07
CA GLY A 8 15.25 2.09 -15.38
C GLY A 8 14.10 2.50 -16.29
N ILE A 9 12.89 2.39 -15.81
CA ILE A 9 11.70 2.64 -16.61
C ILE A 9 10.82 3.68 -15.93
N ASP A 10 10.64 4.81 -16.60
CA ASP A 10 9.58 5.75 -16.25
C ASP A 10 8.30 5.36 -16.98
N VAL A 11 7.20 5.23 -16.21
CA VAL A 11 5.95 4.66 -16.71
C VAL A 11 4.87 5.72 -16.70
N SER A 12 4.39 6.08 -17.88
CA SER A 12 3.21 6.91 -18.08
C SER A 12 2.02 6.09 -18.57
N LYS A 13 0.88 6.73 -18.73
CA LYS A 13 -0.33 6.11 -19.29
C LYS A 13 -0.10 5.62 -20.72
N GLU A 14 0.54 6.44 -21.53
CA GLU A 14 0.66 6.25 -22.98
C GLU A 14 2.03 5.74 -23.41
N THR A 15 3.08 6.13 -22.68
CA THR A 15 4.47 5.84 -23.05
C THR A 15 5.26 5.23 -21.90
N LEU A 16 6.35 4.56 -22.28
CA LEU A 16 7.40 4.06 -21.40
C LEU A 16 8.72 4.62 -21.87
N ASP A 17 9.46 5.24 -20.97
CA ASP A 17 10.83 5.65 -21.20
C ASP A 17 11.78 4.67 -20.52
N LEU A 18 12.58 3.95 -21.29
CA LEU A 18 13.52 2.95 -20.81
C LEU A 18 14.94 3.46 -20.95
N ASN A 19 15.71 3.45 -19.89
CA ASN A 19 17.12 3.82 -19.87
C ASN A 19 17.95 2.63 -19.43
N VAL A 20 18.98 2.29 -20.19
CA VAL A 20 19.85 1.15 -19.92
C VAL A 20 21.19 1.66 -19.36
N VAL A 21 21.55 1.15 -18.18
CA VAL A 21 22.81 1.44 -17.49
C VAL A 21 23.64 0.17 -17.36
N ILE A 22 24.89 0.22 -17.83
CA ILE A 22 25.89 -0.84 -17.70
C ILE A 22 27.14 -0.20 -17.09
N ASN A 23 27.71 -0.83 -16.06
CA ASN A 23 28.91 -0.32 -15.36
C ASN A 23 28.80 1.14 -14.92
N GLY A 24 27.60 1.58 -14.52
CA GLY A 24 27.35 2.95 -14.06
C GLY A 24 27.25 4.01 -15.17
N ARG A 25 27.26 3.61 -16.43
CA ARG A 25 27.12 4.53 -17.58
C ARG A 25 25.86 4.23 -18.36
N THR A 26 25.16 5.27 -18.78
CA THR A 26 24.06 5.14 -19.73
C THR A 26 24.56 4.68 -21.08
N VAL A 27 24.00 3.62 -21.61
CA VAL A 27 24.35 3.08 -22.92
C VAL A 27 23.26 3.29 -23.95
N SER A 28 22.01 3.45 -23.54
CA SER A 28 20.89 3.71 -24.46
C SER A 28 19.64 4.22 -23.75
N HIS A 29 18.77 4.88 -24.53
CA HIS A 29 17.43 5.30 -24.13
C HIS A 29 16.42 4.94 -25.22
N TYR A 30 15.26 4.46 -24.83
CA TYR A 30 14.14 4.12 -25.73
C TYR A 30 12.85 4.76 -25.16
N CYS A 31 12.05 5.35 -26.04
CA CYS A 31 10.68 5.77 -25.72
C CYS A 31 9.74 4.96 -26.61
N VAL A 32 8.79 4.26 -25.99
CA VAL A 32 7.85 3.36 -26.67
C VAL A 32 6.45 3.50 -26.09
N LEU A 33 5.44 3.06 -26.82
CA LEU A 33 4.06 3.05 -26.32
C LEU A 33 3.88 1.99 -25.22
N ASN A 34 3.04 2.30 -24.24
CA ASN A 34 2.72 1.41 -23.12
C ASN A 34 1.72 0.33 -23.53
N ASN A 35 2.13 -0.53 -24.45
CA ASN A 35 1.38 -1.70 -24.88
C ASN A 35 2.29 -2.92 -25.05
N THR A 36 1.71 -4.11 -24.99
CA THR A 36 2.45 -5.38 -24.99
C THR A 36 3.35 -5.57 -26.21
N ARG A 37 2.96 -5.09 -27.39
CA ARG A 37 3.74 -5.22 -28.64
C ARG A 37 5.02 -4.41 -28.57
N GLU A 38 4.91 -3.14 -28.21
CA GLU A 38 6.03 -2.22 -28.12
C GLU A 38 6.98 -2.57 -26.97
N ILE A 39 6.44 -3.01 -25.82
CA ILE A 39 7.20 -3.53 -24.68
C ILE A 39 8.08 -4.71 -25.12
N LYS A 40 7.48 -5.70 -25.79
CA LYS A 40 8.20 -6.86 -26.34
C LYS A 40 9.33 -6.43 -27.28
N SER A 41 9.01 -5.55 -28.21
CA SER A 41 9.97 -5.05 -29.20
C SER A 41 11.15 -4.34 -28.52
N ALA A 42 10.88 -3.41 -27.59
CA ALA A 42 11.90 -2.65 -26.89
C ALA A 42 12.81 -3.54 -26.03
N VAL A 43 12.22 -4.43 -25.22
CA VAL A 43 13.01 -5.30 -24.34
C VAL A 43 13.85 -6.28 -25.16
N ASN A 44 13.31 -6.91 -26.21
CA ASN A 44 14.07 -7.79 -27.08
C ASN A 44 15.23 -7.05 -27.80
N LYS A 45 14.99 -5.80 -28.23
CA LYS A 45 16.04 -4.96 -28.82
C LYS A 45 17.16 -4.67 -27.81
N ILE A 46 16.81 -4.32 -26.56
CA ILE A 46 17.78 -4.11 -25.48
C ILE A 46 18.63 -5.37 -25.26
N MET A 47 18.00 -6.55 -25.14
CA MET A 47 18.72 -7.80 -24.91
C MET A 47 19.65 -8.14 -26.09
N LYS A 48 19.18 -7.94 -27.32
CA LYS A 48 19.98 -8.21 -28.53
C LYS A 48 21.20 -7.28 -28.66
N VAL A 49 21.00 -5.99 -28.42
CA VAL A 49 22.05 -4.96 -28.63
C VAL A 49 23.13 -5.07 -27.56
N PHE A 50 22.79 -5.34 -26.31
CA PHE A 50 23.74 -5.33 -25.20
C PHE A 50 24.19 -6.73 -24.76
N GLY A 51 23.77 -7.80 -25.46
CA GLY A 51 24.23 -9.18 -25.22
C GLY A 51 23.86 -9.72 -23.83
N GLY A 52 22.82 -9.16 -23.19
CA GLY A 52 22.39 -9.55 -21.85
C GLY A 52 21.37 -10.67 -21.86
N SER A 53 21.27 -11.37 -20.74
CA SER A 53 20.18 -12.28 -20.46
C SER A 53 19.17 -11.64 -19.49
N TYR A 54 17.93 -12.15 -19.46
CA TYR A 54 16.93 -11.72 -18.47
C TYR A 54 17.41 -11.97 -17.03
N GLU A 55 18.23 -12.99 -16.84
CA GLU A 55 18.79 -13.35 -15.53
C GLU A 55 19.87 -12.38 -15.03
N GLU A 56 20.58 -11.72 -15.95
CA GLU A 56 21.62 -10.73 -15.66
C GLU A 56 21.09 -9.29 -15.68
N SER A 57 19.80 -9.11 -15.97
CA SER A 57 19.15 -7.81 -16.10
C SER A 57 18.16 -7.57 -14.99
N ILE A 58 18.05 -6.33 -14.52
CA ILE A 58 17.02 -5.89 -13.58
C ILE A 58 16.21 -4.75 -14.17
N PHE A 59 14.89 -4.86 -14.11
CA PHE A 59 13.95 -3.86 -14.57
C PHE A 59 13.40 -3.11 -13.36
N CYS A 60 13.87 -1.89 -13.16
CA CYS A 60 13.47 -1.04 -12.05
C CYS A 60 12.50 0.04 -12.52
N MET A 61 11.41 0.25 -11.78
CA MET A 61 10.42 1.27 -12.07
C MET A 61 9.73 1.78 -10.81
N GLU A 62 9.18 3.00 -10.91
CA GLU A 62 8.32 3.53 -9.87
C GLU A 62 6.98 2.81 -9.85
N HIS A 63 6.41 2.58 -8.67
CA HIS A 63 5.09 1.96 -8.51
C HIS A 63 3.99 2.98 -8.84
N THR A 64 3.58 3.08 -10.12
CA THR A 64 2.55 3.99 -10.63
C THR A 64 1.14 3.37 -10.70
N GLY A 65 0.95 2.19 -10.12
CA GLY A 65 -0.36 1.53 -10.06
C GLY A 65 -0.75 0.85 -11.37
N LEU A 66 -1.89 1.24 -11.96
CA LEU A 66 -2.47 0.55 -13.13
C LEU A 66 -1.58 0.62 -14.38
N TYR A 67 -0.85 1.69 -14.56
CA TYR A 67 -0.05 1.90 -15.77
C TYR A 67 1.16 0.97 -15.88
N ASN A 68 1.63 0.42 -14.75
CA ASN A 68 2.70 -0.58 -14.75
C ASN A 68 2.22 -1.97 -15.22
N LEU A 69 0.91 -2.26 -15.17
CA LEU A 69 0.41 -3.62 -15.36
C LEU A 69 0.80 -4.26 -16.69
N PRO A 70 0.71 -3.60 -17.87
CA PRO A 70 1.12 -4.20 -19.13
C PRO A 70 2.59 -4.64 -19.10
N LEU A 71 3.47 -3.75 -18.62
CA LEU A 71 4.90 -3.99 -18.51
C LEU A 71 5.23 -5.10 -17.51
N VAL A 72 4.71 -5.01 -16.30
CA VAL A 72 4.96 -5.99 -15.23
C VAL A 72 4.48 -7.39 -15.61
N LYS A 73 3.28 -7.52 -16.22
CA LYS A 73 2.77 -8.81 -16.70
C LYS A 73 3.67 -9.40 -17.77
N TRP A 74 4.12 -8.60 -18.73
CA TRP A 74 4.99 -9.08 -19.77
C TRP A 74 6.35 -9.51 -19.22
N LEU A 75 6.98 -8.71 -18.37
CA LEU A 75 8.26 -9.02 -17.72
C LEU A 75 8.16 -10.29 -16.86
N GLN A 76 7.08 -10.43 -16.10
CA GLN A 76 6.81 -11.62 -15.29
C GLN A 76 6.68 -12.89 -16.14
N ALA A 77 5.92 -12.82 -17.24
CA ALA A 77 5.72 -13.95 -18.14
C ALA A 77 7.02 -14.42 -18.82
N ASN A 78 8.04 -13.54 -18.90
CA ASN A 78 9.35 -13.85 -19.47
C ASN A 78 10.44 -14.07 -18.40
N GLY A 79 10.08 -14.25 -17.13
CA GLY A 79 11.03 -14.57 -16.06
C GLY A 79 11.99 -13.43 -15.69
N CYS A 80 11.67 -12.19 -16.09
CA CYS A 80 12.53 -11.04 -15.82
C CYS A 80 12.55 -10.65 -14.35
N LYS A 81 13.67 -10.14 -13.85
CA LYS A 81 13.80 -9.59 -12.50
C LYS A 81 13.22 -8.19 -12.43
N ILE A 82 12.16 -8.02 -11.66
CA ILE A 82 11.42 -6.77 -11.52
C ILE A 82 11.69 -6.16 -10.16
N TRP A 83 12.03 -4.87 -10.13
CA TRP A 83 12.14 -4.07 -8.91
C TRP A 83 11.15 -2.91 -8.96
N LEU A 84 10.06 -3.04 -8.20
CA LEU A 84 9.11 -1.94 -8.00
C LEU A 84 9.52 -1.15 -6.76
N GLU A 85 9.79 0.13 -6.92
CA GLU A 85 10.21 0.99 -5.82
C GLU A 85 9.29 2.21 -5.66
N SER A 86 9.33 2.81 -4.47
CA SER A 86 8.63 4.06 -4.20
C SER A 86 9.37 5.23 -4.88
N GLY A 87 8.66 6.06 -5.64
CA GLY A 87 9.26 7.25 -6.26
C GLY A 87 9.84 8.25 -5.27
N VAL A 88 9.35 8.26 -4.03
CA VAL A 88 9.93 9.06 -2.96
C VAL A 88 11.30 8.52 -2.54
N HIS A 89 11.46 7.20 -2.48
CA HIS A 89 12.74 6.57 -2.16
C HIS A 89 13.74 6.82 -3.27
N ILE A 90 13.35 6.61 -4.53
CA ILE A 90 14.20 6.91 -5.70
C ILE A 90 14.69 8.36 -5.65
N ARG A 91 13.78 9.32 -5.47
CA ARG A 91 14.13 10.75 -5.43
C ARG A 91 15.05 11.12 -4.27
N LYS A 92 14.83 10.58 -3.08
CA LYS A 92 15.67 10.89 -1.90
C LYS A 92 17.09 10.35 -2.00
N THR A 93 17.29 9.25 -2.72
CA THR A 93 18.60 8.59 -2.85
C THR A 93 19.48 9.28 -3.89
N LEU A 94 18.91 10.05 -4.81
CA LEU A 94 19.62 10.69 -5.92
C LEU A 94 20.17 12.10 -5.62
N GLY A 95 19.95 12.61 -4.40
CA GLY A 95 20.44 13.92 -3.97
C GLY A 95 19.71 15.11 -4.62
N LEU A 96 20.42 16.24 -4.80
CA LEU A 96 19.87 17.43 -5.46
C LEU A 96 19.75 17.22 -6.96
N VAL A 97 18.52 17.28 -7.44
CA VAL A 97 18.22 17.01 -8.84
C VAL A 97 17.60 18.25 -9.50
N ARG A 98 18.17 18.66 -10.63
CA ARG A 98 17.64 19.77 -11.48
C ARG A 98 17.08 19.20 -12.78
N GLY A 99 16.05 19.84 -13.31
CA GLY A 99 15.38 19.44 -14.54
C GLY A 99 14.43 18.25 -14.37
N LYS A 100 13.39 18.17 -15.19
CA LYS A 100 12.42 17.07 -15.24
C LYS A 100 12.08 16.78 -16.70
N SER A 101 12.29 15.53 -17.11
CA SER A 101 11.76 14.95 -18.34
C SER A 101 11.72 13.44 -18.15
N ASP A 102 10.84 12.74 -18.84
CA ASP A 102 10.65 11.30 -18.70
C ASP A 102 11.95 10.53 -19.03
N LYS A 103 12.73 11.02 -20.00
CA LYS A 103 14.07 10.53 -20.29
C LYS A 103 15.03 10.66 -19.11
N VAL A 104 15.02 11.79 -18.41
CA VAL A 104 15.87 12.01 -17.23
C VAL A 104 15.37 11.19 -16.05
N ASP A 105 14.06 11.03 -15.89
CA ASP A 105 13.49 10.26 -14.80
C ASP A 105 13.74 8.76 -14.99
N SER A 106 13.67 8.21 -16.21
CA SER A 106 14.06 6.83 -16.51
C SER A 106 15.58 6.58 -16.24
N PHE A 107 16.44 7.53 -16.59
CA PHE A 107 17.86 7.47 -16.22
C PHE A 107 18.08 7.44 -14.71
N ARG A 108 17.39 8.28 -13.98
CA ARG A 108 17.46 8.33 -12.51
C ARG A 108 17.06 7.00 -11.88
N ILE A 109 16.00 6.39 -12.39
CA ILE A 109 15.53 5.08 -11.92
C ILE A 109 16.59 4.02 -12.21
N ALA A 110 17.25 4.04 -13.38
CA ALA A 110 18.33 3.11 -13.71
C ALA A 110 19.55 3.31 -12.81
N MET A 111 19.96 4.55 -12.58
CA MET A 111 21.06 4.88 -11.67
C MET A 111 20.77 4.52 -10.23
N PHE A 112 19.53 4.73 -9.77
CA PHE A 112 19.07 4.26 -8.46
C PHE A 112 19.29 2.74 -8.34
N ALA A 113 18.83 1.98 -9.34
CA ALA A 113 18.96 0.52 -9.33
C ALA A 113 20.43 0.08 -9.35
N TYR A 114 21.28 0.73 -10.13
CA TYR A 114 22.72 0.46 -10.17
C TYR A 114 23.41 0.76 -8.84
N THR A 115 23.16 1.94 -8.27
CA THR A 115 23.81 2.38 -7.03
C THR A 115 23.38 1.52 -5.84
N ASN A 116 22.10 1.11 -5.79
CA ASN A 116 21.56 0.32 -4.71
C ASN A 116 21.51 -1.20 -5.02
N ARG A 117 22.32 -1.69 -5.97
CA ARG A 117 22.29 -3.08 -6.44
C ARG A 117 22.52 -4.14 -5.36
N HIS A 118 23.10 -3.78 -4.21
CA HIS A 118 23.28 -4.67 -3.06
C HIS A 118 22.04 -4.76 -2.17
N GLN A 119 21.04 -3.93 -2.43
CA GLN A 119 19.79 -3.87 -1.66
C GLN A 119 18.56 -4.19 -2.51
N VAL A 120 18.76 -4.88 -3.63
CA VAL A 120 17.69 -5.23 -4.58
C VAL A 120 16.57 -5.97 -3.86
N LYS A 121 15.35 -5.47 -4.03
CA LYS A 121 14.12 -6.12 -3.59
C LYS A 121 13.32 -6.52 -4.80
N LEU A 122 13.43 -7.78 -5.18
CA LEU A 122 12.65 -8.30 -6.28
C LEU A 122 11.15 -8.27 -5.93
N TRP A 123 10.38 -7.78 -6.87
CA TRP A 123 8.94 -7.80 -6.76
C TRP A 123 8.41 -9.23 -6.86
N ILE A 124 7.54 -9.59 -5.92
CA ILE A 124 6.86 -10.90 -5.88
C ILE A 124 5.42 -10.67 -6.31
N PRO A 125 4.98 -11.29 -7.41
CA PRO A 125 3.62 -11.12 -7.90
C PRO A 125 2.61 -11.65 -6.87
N PRO A 126 1.53 -10.91 -6.63
CA PRO A 126 0.43 -11.42 -5.84
C PRO A 126 -0.29 -12.56 -6.59
N ARG A 127 -0.91 -13.48 -5.86
CA ARG A 127 -1.81 -14.45 -6.46
C ARG A 127 -3.02 -13.75 -7.10
N LYS A 128 -3.59 -14.33 -8.16
CA LYS A 128 -4.75 -13.75 -8.87
C LYS A 128 -5.93 -13.41 -7.95
N VAL A 129 -6.18 -14.24 -6.94
CA VAL A 129 -7.23 -13.96 -5.94
C VAL A 129 -6.92 -12.71 -5.11
N VAL A 130 -5.65 -12.48 -4.75
CA VAL A 130 -5.22 -11.29 -4.01
C VAL A 130 -5.31 -10.03 -4.88
N GLU A 131 -4.97 -10.13 -6.18
CA GLU A 131 -5.19 -9.04 -7.15
C GLU A 131 -6.68 -8.67 -7.24
N ARG A 132 -7.56 -9.68 -7.33
CA ARG A 132 -9.01 -9.49 -7.36
C ARG A 132 -9.53 -8.83 -6.09
N LEU A 133 -9.07 -9.26 -4.92
CA LEU A 133 -9.38 -8.61 -3.64
C LEU A 133 -8.93 -7.14 -3.63
N GLY A 134 -7.74 -6.84 -4.12
CA GLY A 134 -7.23 -5.48 -4.26
C GLY A 134 -8.11 -4.59 -5.16
N ALA A 135 -8.56 -5.14 -6.30
CA ALA A 135 -9.46 -4.45 -7.21
C ALA A 135 -10.84 -4.17 -6.58
N LEU A 136 -11.40 -5.14 -5.86
CA LEU A 136 -12.68 -4.99 -5.13
C LEU A 136 -12.58 -3.96 -4.01
N LEU A 137 -11.47 -3.94 -3.24
CA LEU A 137 -11.22 -2.91 -2.23
C LEU A 137 -11.14 -1.51 -2.85
N ALA A 138 -10.45 -1.36 -3.98
CA ALA A 138 -10.35 -0.09 -4.69
C ALA A 138 -11.73 0.37 -5.21
N GLN A 139 -12.54 -0.55 -5.74
CA GLN A 139 -13.90 -0.26 -6.18
C GLN A 139 -14.79 0.15 -5.00
N ARG A 140 -14.75 -0.60 -3.90
CA ARG A 140 -15.46 -0.26 -2.67
C ARG A 140 -15.10 1.15 -2.18
N GLN A 141 -13.81 1.50 -2.21
CA GLN A 141 -13.35 2.83 -1.78
C GLN A 141 -13.88 3.95 -2.69
N ARG A 142 -13.96 3.73 -4.01
CA ARG A 142 -14.59 4.68 -4.94
C ARG A 142 -16.06 4.88 -4.63
N MET A 143 -16.81 3.80 -4.39
CA MET A 143 -18.22 3.86 -4.00
C MET A 143 -18.43 4.62 -2.68
N MET A 144 -17.60 4.34 -1.66
CA MET A 144 -17.64 5.05 -0.38
C MET A 144 -17.38 6.55 -0.52
N LYS A 145 -16.44 6.95 -1.41
CA LYS A 145 -16.17 8.38 -1.70
C LYS A 145 -17.36 9.04 -2.39
N ALA A 146 -17.95 8.42 -3.41
CA ALA A 146 -19.11 8.93 -4.11
C ALA A 146 -20.31 9.06 -3.16
N ARG A 147 -20.57 8.05 -2.35
CA ARG A 147 -21.60 8.08 -1.29
C ARG A 147 -21.43 9.27 -0.35
N LYS A 148 -20.19 9.44 0.17
CA LYS A 148 -19.88 10.55 1.06
C LYS A 148 -20.11 11.89 0.39
N GLN A 149 -19.66 12.07 -0.84
CA GLN A 149 -19.81 13.32 -1.60
C GLN A 149 -21.27 13.72 -1.77
N LEU A 150 -22.14 12.76 -2.16
CA LEU A 150 -23.58 12.98 -2.30
C LEU A 150 -24.23 13.34 -0.95
N ALA A 151 -23.94 12.57 0.09
CA ALA A 151 -24.55 12.77 1.40
C ALA A 151 -24.12 14.10 2.07
N THR A 152 -22.84 14.51 1.89
CA THR A 152 -22.31 15.74 2.49
C THR A 152 -22.94 16.98 1.84
N ALA A 153 -23.04 17.03 0.52
CA ALA A 153 -23.66 18.14 -0.19
C ALA A 153 -25.07 18.45 0.34
N ASN A 154 -25.91 17.42 0.49
CA ASN A 154 -27.25 17.62 1.02
C ASN A 154 -27.29 18.11 2.48
N SER A 155 -26.35 17.63 3.31
CA SER A 155 -26.31 18.07 4.72
C SER A 155 -25.89 19.52 4.87
N GLU A 156 -25.00 20.01 4.03
CA GLU A 156 -24.53 21.40 4.02
C GLU A 156 -25.61 22.34 3.48
N GLN A 157 -26.34 21.95 2.45
CA GLN A 157 -27.39 22.74 1.84
C GLN A 157 -28.63 22.91 2.71
N LYS A 158 -28.86 22.00 3.65
CA LYS A 158 -30.07 21.96 4.51
C LYS A 158 -30.35 23.27 5.26
N LEU A 159 -29.32 24.06 5.56
CA LEU A 159 -29.45 25.34 6.27
C LEU A 159 -29.77 26.54 5.37
N PHE A 160 -29.60 26.40 4.06
CA PHE A 160 -29.65 27.50 3.09
C PHE A 160 -30.77 27.38 2.06
N ILE A 161 -31.35 26.17 1.90
CA ILE A 161 -32.36 25.87 0.87
C ILE A 161 -33.70 25.67 1.54
N ASP A 162 -34.76 26.12 0.87
CA ASP A 162 -36.14 25.92 1.28
C ASP A 162 -36.45 24.44 1.52
N LYS A 163 -37.35 24.17 2.50
CA LYS A 163 -37.70 22.81 2.93
C LYS A 163 -38.32 21.96 1.83
N GLU A 164 -39.15 22.53 0.97
CA GLU A 164 -39.81 21.81 -0.13
C GLU A 164 -38.80 21.41 -1.19
N ILE A 165 -37.92 22.35 -1.57
CA ILE A 165 -36.83 22.09 -2.52
C ILE A 165 -35.89 21.03 -1.91
N MET A 166 -35.52 21.19 -0.63
CA MET A 166 -34.67 20.21 0.08
C MET A 166 -35.29 18.82 0.12
N HIS A 167 -36.60 18.69 0.29
CA HIS A 167 -37.27 17.40 0.27
C HIS A 167 -37.13 16.71 -1.09
N SER A 168 -37.31 17.44 -2.17
CA SER A 168 -37.10 16.93 -3.54
C SER A 168 -35.64 16.47 -3.78
N LEU A 169 -34.68 17.33 -3.45
CA LEU A 169 -33.26 17.02 -3.58
C LEU A 169 -32.85 15.78 -2.76
N ASN A 170 -33.34 15.69 -1.52
CA ASN A 170 -33.09 14.54 -0.67
C ASN A 170 -33.66 13.23 -1.25
N THR A 171 -34.80 13.28 -1.92
CA THR A 171 -35.42 12.12 -2.56
C THR A 171 -34.50 11.53 -3.62
N TYR A 172 -33.94 12.37 -4.52
CA TYR A 172 -33.00 11.92 -5.55
C TYR A 172 -31.70 11.42 -4.94
N THR A 173 -31.13 12.17 -3.99
CA THR A 173 -29.87 11.77 -3.33
C THR A 173 -30.02 10.46 -2.57
N ASN A 174 -31.10 10.28 -1.80
CA ASN A 174 -31.32 9.07 -1.02
C ASN A 174 -31.49 7.83 -1.92
N ARG A 175 -32.15 7.97 -3.07
CA ARG A 175 -32.26 6.89 -4.08
C ARG A 175 -30.87 6.50 -4.59
N ALA A 176 -30.04 7.47 -5.00
CA ALA A 176 -28.68 7.22 -5.49
C ALA A 176 -27.80 6.58 -4.40
N VAL A 177 -27.83 7.12 -3.18
CA VAL A 177 -27.09 6.58 -2.03
C VAL A 177 -27.54 5.16 -1.70
N SER A 178 -28.85 4.87 -1.74
CA SER A 178 -29.37 3.51 -1.50
C SER A 178 -28.82 2.50 -2.51
N VAL A 179 -28.73 2.85 -3.79
CA VAL A 179 -28.13 2.00 -4.83
C VAL A 179 -26.64 1.77 -4.53
N ILE A 180 -25.90 2.83 -4.19
CA ILE A 180 -24.48 2.73 -3.85
C ILE A 180 -24.28 1.82 -2.63
N ASP A 181 -25.11 1.95 -1.59
CA ASP A 181 -25.04 1.10 -0.40
C ASP A 181 -25.30 -0.38 -0.70
N LYS A 182 -26.25 -0.68 -1.61
CA LYS A 182 -26.47 -2.05 -2.11
C LYS A 182 -25.24 -2.59 -2.82
N GLN A 183 -24.58 -1.79 -3.68
CA GLN A 183 -23.37 -2.20 -4.39
C GLN A 183 -22.19 -2.41 -3.44
N ILE A 184 -22.01 -1.57 -2.42
CA ILE A 184 -20.98 -1.75 -1.40
C ILE A 184 -21.16 -3.10 -0.68
N LYS A 185 -22.39 -3.43 -0.27
CA LYS A 185 -22.72 -4.72 0.36
C LYS A 185 -22.45 -5.90 -0.58
N ALA A 186 -22.77 -5.77 -1.88
CA ALA A 186 -22.48 -6.80 -2.87
C ALA A 186 -20.99 -7.06 -3.03
N ILE A 187 -20.17 -5.99 -3.09
CA ILE A 187 -18.71 -6.09 -3.12
C ILE A 187 -18.18 -6.78 -1.86
N GLU A 188 -18.66 -6.42 -0.68
CA GLU A 188 -18.24 -7.04 0.59
C GLU A 188 -18.62 -8.53 0.65
N LYS A 189 -19.78 -8.90 0.09
CA LYS A 189 -20.21 -10.30 -0.04
C LYS A 189 -19.29 -11.08 -0.99
N GLU A 190 -18.91 -10.49 -2.14
CA GLU A 190 -17.98 -11.10 -3.09
C GLU A 190 -16.59 -11.29 -2.46
N ILE A 191 -16.08 -10.30 -1.74
CA ILE A 191 -14.82 -10.41 -0.98
C ILE A 191 -14.88 -11.60 -0.01
N LEU A 192 -15.95 -11.75 0.75
CA LEU A 192 -16.14 -12.88 1.68
C LEU A 192 -16.21 -14.22 0.96
N SER A 193 -16.84 -14.31 -0.21
CA SER A 193 -16.88 -15.53 -1.02
C SER A 193 -15.47 -15.96 -1.44
N LEU A 194 -14.71 -15.03 -2.02
CA LEU A 194 -13.32 -15.29 -2.43
C LEU A 194 -12.43 -15.76 -1.28
N ILE A 195 -12.63 -15.19 -0.08
CA ILE A 195 -11.87 -15.63 1.11
C ILE A 195 -12.27 -17.05 1.52
N LYS A 196 -13.56 -17.38 1.45
CA LYS A 196 -14.05 -18.73 1.85
C LYS A 196 -13.63 -19.80 0.87
N GLU A 197 -13.50 -19.49 -0.41
CA GLU A 197 -13.11 -20.41 -1.48
C GLU A 197 -11.61 -20.73 -1.47
N ASP A 198 -10.78 -19.90 -0.83
CA ASP A 198 -9.32 -20.09 -0.73
C ASP A 198 -8.93 -20.39 0.72
N GLU A 199 -8.50 -21.63 0.99
CA GLU A 199 -8.22 -22.08 2.35
C GLU A 199 -7.13 -21.28 3.05
N LYS A 200 -6.10 -20.84 2.31
CA LYS A 200 -5.02 -20.00 2.85
C LYS A 200 -5.53 -18.61 3.27
N LEU A 201 -6.35 -17.99 2.43
CA LEU A 201 -6.96 -16.68 2.77
C LEU A 201 -7.95 -16.82 3.93
N LYS A 202 -8.73 -17.88 3.96
CA LYS A 202 -9.69 -18.17 5.03
C LYS A 202 -8.97 -18.34 6.38
N GLN A 203 -7.89 -19.09 6.42
CA GLN A 203 -7.08 -19.23 7.63
C GLN A 203 -6.50 -17.90 8.10
N MET A 204 -5.86 -17.12 7.20
CA MET A 204 -5.34 -15.80 7.55
C MET A 204 -6.44 -14.87 8.02
N TYR A 205 -7.58 -14.85 7.33
CA TYR A 205 -8.73 -14.03 7.69
C TYR A 205 -9.21 -14.33 9.10
N ASN A 206 -9.36 -15.61 9.45
CA ASN A 206 -9.78 -16.03 10.78
C ASN A 206 -8.77 -15.58 11.86
N ILE A 207 -7.48 -15.72 11.58
CA ILE A 207 -6.42 -15.28 12.51
C ILE A 207 -6.46 -13.75 12.68
N ILE A 208 -6.52 -12.99 11.60
CA ILE A 208 -6.49 -11.52 11.65
C ILE A 208 -7.73 -10.97 12.36
N THR A 209 -8.91 -11.52 12.04
CA THR A 209 -10.19 -11.06 12.64
C THR A 209 -10.41 -11.54 14.06
N SER A 210 -9.64 -12.52 14.56
CA SER A 210 -9.65 -12.88 15.98
C SER A 210 -9.11 -11.77 16.88
N VAL A 211 -8.30 -10.85 16.33
CA VAL A 211 -7.82 -9.67 17.06
C VAL A 211 -8.97 -8.67 17.20
N ASN A 212 -9.35 -8.38 18.43
CA ASN A 212 -10.44 -7.46 18.74
C ASN A 212 -10.31 -6.12 18.00
N GLY A 213 -11.43 -5.63 17.43
CA GLY A 213 -11.50 -4.38 16.67
C GLY A 213 -11.12 -4.51 15.19
N ILE A 214 -10.70 -5.69 14.74
CA ILE A 214 -10.33 -5.94 13.34
C ILE A 214 -11.49 -6.66 12.62
N GLY A 215 -12.13 -5.96 11.68
CA GLY A 215 -13.18 -6.50 10.84
C GLY A 215 -12.70 -6.86 9.43
N LEU A 216 -13.64 -7.34 8.60
CA LEU A 216 -13.43 -7.79 7.22
C LEU A 216 -12.52 -6.84 6.42
N ILE A 217 -12.89 -5.58 6.34
CA ILE A 217 -12.21 -4.62 5.45
C ILE A 217 -10.76 -4.37 5.88
N ILE A 218 -10.50 -4.31 7.18
CA ILE A 218 -9.13 -4.14 7.70
C ILE A 218 -8.31 -5.39 7.42
N ALA A 219 -8.87 -6.58 7.67
CA ALA A 219 -8.20 -7.85 7.42
C ALA A 219 -7.81 -7.99 5.95
N VAL A 220 -8.73 -7.72 5.02
CA VAL A 220 -8.46 -7.80 3.58
C VAL A 220 -7.43 -6.76 3.13
N HIS A 221 -7.51 -5.52 3.65
CA HIS A 221 -6.46 -4.53 3.37
C HIS A 221 -5.09 -4.97 3.83
N ILE A 222 -4.96 -5.61 5.00
CA ILE A 222 -3.69 -6.13 5.50
C ILE A 222 -3.20 -7.25 4.58
N MET A 223 -4.03 -8.25 4.24
CA MET A 223 -3.65 -9.35 3.36
C MET A 223 -3.17 -8.86 1.99
N VAL A 224 -3.89 -7.90 1.38
CA VAL A 224 -3.53 -7.33 0.07
C VAL A 224 -2.25 -6.50 0.15
N THR A 225 -2.12 -5.60 1.13
CA THR A 225 -0.96 -4.68 1.22
C THR A 225 0.33 -5.37 1.66
N THR A 226 0.24 -6.48 2.36
CA THR A 226 1.40 -7.31 2.72
C THR A 226 1.70 -8.40 1.69
N ASN A 227 0.85 -8.54 0.66
CA ASN A 227 0.87 -9.68 -0.25
C ASN A 227 0.91 -10.99 0.55
N GLU A 228 -0.12 -11.22 1.38
CA GLU A 228 -0.22 -12.40 2.26
C GLU A 228 1.00 -12.55 3.21
N PHE A 229 1.51 -11.45 3.73
CA PHE A 229 2.71 -11.36 4.58
C PHE A 229 4.02 -11.80 3.91
N ILE A 230 4.04 -11.94 2.57
CA ILE A 230 5.24 -12.26 1.79
C ILE A 230 6.10 -11.00 1.57
N SER A 231 5.49 -9.89 1.12
CA SER A 231 6.23 -8.66 0.80
C SER A 231 6.58 -7.85 2.04
N ILE A 232 5.72 -7.84 3.05
CA ILE A 232 5.95 -7.18 4.35
C ILE A 232 5.59 -8.18 5.46
N ASN A 233 6.59 -8.82 6.03
CA ASN A 233 6.48 -9.81 7.11
C ASN A 233 6.91 -9.28 8.48
N ASP A 234 7.45 -8.07 8.54
CA ASP A 234 7.89 -7.40 9.77
C ASP A 234 6.86 -6.37 10.23
N PRO A 235 6.34 -6.47 11.46
CA PRO A 235 5.34 -5.54 11.99
C PRO A 235 5.84 -4.10 12.10
N LYS A 236 7.14 -3.87 12.34
CA LYS A 236 7.71 -2.52 12.41
C LYS A 236 7.76 -1.88 11.03
N LYS A 237 8.13 -2.64 9.98
CA LYS A 237 8.06 -2.19 8.58
C LYS A 237 6.63 -1.88 8.19
N TYR A 238 5.68 -2.71 8.58
CA TYR A 238 4.26 -2.47 8.31
C TYR A 238 3.72 -1.25 9.06
N ALA A 239 4.15 -1.02 10.31
CA ALA A 239 3.82 0.19 11.07
C ALA A 239 4.36 1.46 10.39
N CYS A 240 5.56 1.41 9.79
CA CYS A 240 6.09 2.49 8.96
C CYS A 240 5.23 2.70 7.71
N TYR A 241 4.88 1.64 6.99
CA TYR A 241 4.01 1.67 5.81
C TYR A 241 2.63 2.28 6.13
N CYS A 242 2.07 1.95 7.29
CA CYS A 242 0.80 2.51 7.76
C CYS A 242 0.93 3.94 8.32
N GLY A 243 2.14 4.47 8.50
CA GLY A 243 2.37 5.79 9.11
C GLY A 243 1.98 5.87 10.58
N VAL A 244 2.16 4.78 11.33
CA VAL A 244 1.93 4.71 12.78
C VAL A 244 3.23 4.65 13.58
N ALA A 245 4.34 4.27 12.97
CA ALA A 245 5.65 4.30 13.62
C ALA A 245 6.11 5.75 13.83
N PRO A 246 6.38 6.18 15.07
CA PRO A 246 7.00 7.47 15.32
C PRO A 246 8.50 7.39 15.03
N PHE A 247 9.04 8.48 14.47
CA PHE A 247 10.47 8.65 14.25
C PHE A 247 10.98 9.75 15.17
N GLU A 248 12.12 9.52 15.79
CA GLU A 248 12.83 10.51 16.56
C GLU A 248 13.41 11.58 15.64
N TYR A 249 13.39 12.82 16.12
CA TYR A 249 14.00 13.95 15.45
C TYR A 249 14.92 14.64 16.47
N ALA A 250 16.15 14.14 16.55
CA ALA A 250 17.18 14.69 17.40
C ALA A 250 18.49 14.76 16.63
N SER A 251 19.26 15.81 16.83
CA SER A 251 20.59 15.96 16.27
C SER A 251 21.50 16.65 17.32
N GLY A 252 22.51 15.92 17.75
CA GLY A 252 23.42 16.38 18.80
C GLY A 252 22.71 16.74 20.10
N SER A 253 23.27 17.69 20.83
CA SER A 253 22.68 18.21 22.08
C SER A 253 21.67 19.36 21.86
N SER A 254 21.71 20.01 20.70
CA SER A 254 20.99 21.27 20.42
C SER A 254 19.58 21.06 19.82
N ILE A 255 19.34 19.97 19.09
CA ILE A 255 18.05 19.73 18.44
C ILE A 255 17.34 18.53 19.07
N ARG A 256 16.29 18.82 19.84
CA ARG A 256 15.36 17.81 20.38
C ARG A 256 13.93 18.12 19.92
N GLY A 257 13.58 17.61 18.73
CA GLY A 257 12.24 17.73 18.18
C GLY A 257 11.26 16.70 18.77
N LYS A 258 9.96 16.97 18.63
CA LYS A 258 8.92 15.99 19.00
C LYS A 258 8.92 14.82 18.01
N ASN A 259 8.83 13.60 18.54
CA ASN A 259 8.67 12.40 17.72
C ASN A 259 7.43 12.52 16.84
N ARG A 260 7.58 12.33 15.55
CA ARG A 260 6.51 12.45 14.55
C ARG A 260 6.41 11.21 13.69
N VAL A 261 5.17 10.87 13.29
CA VAL A 261 4.93 9.83 12.29
C VAL A 261 5.18 10.40 10.89
N SER A 262 5.64 9.55 9.97
CA SER A 262 5.86 9.96 8.58
C SER A 262 4.54 10.32 7.89
N HIS A 263 4.59 11.38 7.06
CA HIS A 263 3.49 11.71 6.14
C HIS A 263 3.46 10.78 4.91
N MET A 264 4.59 10.13 4.61
CA MET A 264 4.71 9.12 3.57
C MET A 264 4.19 7.79 4.09
N ALA A 265 2.88 7.58 3.95
CA ALA A 265 2.19 6.42 4.50
C ALA A 265 0.94 6.09 3.69
N ASN A 266 0.53 4.84 3.75
CA ASN A 266 -0.78 4.45 3.24
C ASN A 266 -1.89 5.02 4.12
N LYS A 267 -2.48 6.15 3.68
CA LYS A 267 -3.49 6.88 4.43
C LYS A 267 -4.78 6.07 4.62
N THR A 268 -5.10 5.16 3.71
CA THR A 268 -6.30 4.32 3.80
C THR A 268 -6.20 3.37 4.99
N ILE A 269 -5.13 2.58 5.06
CA ILE A 269 -4.95 1.65 6.18
C ILE A 269 -4.73 2.38 7.50
N LYS A 270 -4.07 3.55 7.48
CA LYS A 270 -3.95 4.41 8.67
C LYS A 270 -5.30 4.81 9.23
N THR A 271 -6.24 5.21 8.35
CA THR A 271 -7.62 5.58 8.75
C THR A 271 -8.38 4.37 9.27
N LEU A 272 -8.27 3.22 8.62
CA LEU A 272 -8.92 1.99 9.06
C LEU A 272 -8.43 1.55 10.45
N LEU A 273 -7.12 1.57 10.69
CA LEU A 273 -6.54 1.29 12.01
C LEU A 273 -6.94 2.33 13.06
N HIS A 274 -7.17 3.59 12.66
CA HIS A 274 -7.70 4.60 13.56
C HIS A 274 -9.13 4.29 14.01
N MET A 275 -9.99 3.91 13.07
CA MET A 275 -11.36 3.51 13.39
C MET A 275 -11.39 2.26 14.27
N ALA A 276 -10.54 1.27 14.01
CA ALA A 276 -10.34 0.10 14.87
C ALA A 276 -9.94 0.50 16.30
N SER A 277 -8.99 1.44 16.43
CA SER A 277 -8.53 1.92 17.73
C SER A 277 -9.62 2.65 18.50
N ILE A 278 -10.45 3.47 17.83
CA ILE A 278 -11.60 4.13 18.45
C ILE A 278 -12.64 3.10 18.91
N SER A 279 -12.90 2.08 18.11
CA SER A 279 -13.83 1.01 18.48
C SER A 279 -13.33 0.26 19.72
N ILE A 280 -12.04 -0.09 19.76
CA ILE A 280 -11.49 -0.94 20.81
C ILE A 280 -11.41 -0.24 22.17
N ILE A 281 -11.16 1.07 22.21
CA ILE A 281 -11.14 1.83 23.48
C ILE A 281 -12.53 2.00 24.12
N ARG A 282 -13.59 1.66 23.37
CA ARG A 282 -14.97 1.63 23.88
C ARG A 282 -15.36 0.28 24.47
N MET A 283 -14.53 -0.75 24.27
CA MET A 283 -14.77 -2.11 24.73
C MET A 283 -13.89 -2.39 25.97
N PRO A 284 -14.45 -2.97 27.04
CA PRO A 284 -13.67 -3.34 28.22
C PRO A 284 -12.50 -4.26 27.87
N GLY A 285 -11.32 -3.95 28.39
CA GLY A 285 -10.13 -4.77 28.21
C GLY A 285 -8.80 -4.00 28.21
N GLU A 286 -7.70 -4.73 28.12
CA GLU A 286 -6.31 -4.25 28.25
C GLU A 286 -5.99 -2.98 27.43
N LEU A 287 -6.53 -2.86 26.20
CA LEU A 287 -6.24 -1.69 25.36
C LEU A 287 -7.03 -0.46 25.77
N GLN A 288 -8.23 -0.64 26.35
CA GLN A 288 -8.99 0.44 26.97
C GLN A 288 -8.25 0.93 28.23
N ASP A 289 -7.85 0.00 29.10
CA ASP A 289 -7.11 0.31 30.33
C ASP A 289 -5.79 1.03 30.02
N TYR A 290 -5.07 0.54 29.00
CA TYR A 290 -3.86 1.19 28.49
C TYR A 290 -4.15 2.62 28.02
N TYR A 291 -5.24 2.84 27.29
CA TYR A 291 -5.62 4.17 26.82
C TYR A 291 -5.88 5.11 27.98
N HIS A 292 -6.74 4.71 28.92
CA HIS A 292 -7.08 5.54 30.08
C HIS A 292 -5.86 5.86 30.95
N ARG A 293 -5.01 4.87 31.22
CA ARG A 293 -3.75 5.07 31.93
C ARG A 293 -2.85 6.09 31.21
N LYS A 294 -2.71 6.01 29.88
CA LYS A 294 -1.88 6.96 29.13
C LYS A 294 -2.44 8.39 29.13
N ILE A 295 -3.75 8.53 29.17
CA ILE A 295 -4.40 9.84 29.33
C ILE A 295 -4.17 10.40 30.75
N SER A 296 -4.34 9.58 31.78
CA SER A 296 -4.07 10.00 33.17
C SER A 296 -2.59 10.37 33.41
N GLU A 297 -1.65 9.74 32.70
CA GLU A 297 -0.23 10.11 32.64
C GLU A 297 0.03 11.43 31.87
N GLY A 298 -1.01 12.15 31.40
CA GLY A 298 -0.88 13.42 30.66
C GLY A 298 -0.53 13.28 29.17
N LYS A 299 -0.59 12.07 28.57
CA LYS A 299 -0.33 11.90 27.15
C LYS A 299 -1.50 12.41 26.30
N ASN A 300 -1.17 13.05 25.17
CA ASN A 300 -2.18 13.50 24.21
C ASN A 300 -3.01 12.31 23.68
N LYS A 301 -4.34 12.49 23.55
CA LYS A 301 -5.29 11.47 23.09
C LYS A 301 -4.87 10.82 21.77
N MET A 302 -4.41 11.62 20.80
CA MET A 302 -3.96 11.11 19.51
C MET A 302 -2.67 10.29 19.60
N CYS A 303 -1.77 10.61 20.54
CA CYS A 303 -0.57 9.80 20.79
C CYS A 303 -0.94 8.45 21.41
N ALA A 304 -1.86 8.43 22.38
CA ALA A 304 -2.36 7.19 22.98
C ALA A 304 -3.06 6.29 21.94
N LEU A 305 -3.95 6.86 21.09
CA LEU A 305 -4.57 6.14 19.98
C LEU A 305 -3.55 5.61 18.97
N ASN A 306 -2.48 6.37 18.69
CA ASN A 306 -1.43 5.91 17.77
C ASN A 306 -0.66 4.71 18.33
N ALA A 307 -0.42 4.69 19.64
CA ALA A 307 0.18 3.53 20.30
C ALA A 307 -0.73 2.29 20.21
N ILE A 308 -2.05 2.45 20.34
CA ILE A 308 -3.02 1.35 20.15
C ILE A 308 -2.96 0.82 18.72
N ARG A 309 -2.90 1.68 17.69
CA ARG A 309 -2.73 1.24 16.29
C ARG A 309 -1.50 0.37 16.11
N SER A 310 -0.38 0.79 16.71
CA SER A 310 0.86 0.02 16.69
C SER A 310 0.71 -1.33 17.39
N LYS A 311 0.06 -1.35 18.56
CA LYS A 311 -0.22 -2.60 19.30
C LYS A 311 -1.12 -3.55 18.51
N LEU A 312 -2.13 -3.05 17.78
CA LEU A 312 -2.96 -3.88 16.90
C LEU A 312 -2.14 -4.54 15.79
N ILE A 313 -1.24 -3.79 15.13
CA ILE A 313 -0.33 -4.34 14.11
C ILE A 313 0.54 -5.44 14.73
N LEU A 314 1.17 -5.18 15.86
CA LEU A 314 2.03 -6.17 16.54
C LEU A 314 1.28 -7.45 16.87
N ARG A 315 0.04 -7.35 17.38
CA ARG A 315 -0.81 -8.51 17.71
C ARG A 315 -1.16 -9.33 16.47
N ILE A 316 -1.58 -8.66 15.38
CA ILE A 316 -1.91 -9.35 14.12
C ILE A 316 -0.69 -10.12 13.59
N PHE A 317 0.46 -9.46 13.50
CA PHE A 317 1.67 -10.12 13.00
C PHE A 317 2.16 -11.25 13.92
N ALA A 318 2.06 -11.09 15.22
CA ALA A 318 2.39 -12.16 16.17
C ALA A 318 1.48 -13.39 15.98
N CYS A 319 0.18 -13.19 15.84
CA CYS A 319 -0.78 -14.27 15.60
C CYS A 319 -0.53 -14.97 14.25
N ILE A 320 -0.25 -14.21 13.18
CA ILE A 320 0.07 -14.77 11.86
C ILE A 320 1.38 -15.57 11.91
N ASN A 321 2.45 -15.02 12.50
CA ASN A 321 3.75 -15.68 12.56
C ASN A 321 3.71 -16.98 13.39
N GLN A 322 2.83 -17.04 14.39
CA GLN A 322 2.61 -18.23 15.24
C GLN A 322 1.47 -19.11 14.73
N ASN A 323 0.84 -18.74 13.62
CA ASN A 323 -0.30 -19.45 13.02
C ASN A 323 -1.40 -19.81 14.05
N ARG A 324 -1.78 -18.87 14.93
CA ARG A 324 -2.77 -19.04 15.97
C ARG A 324 -3.78 -17.90 16.06
N LEU A 325 -4.93 -18.17 16.64
CA LEU A 325 -5.91 -17.15 16.97
C LEU A 325 -5.40 -16.25 18.11
N TYR A 326 -5.92 -15.04 18.20
CA TYR A 326 -5.61 -14.14 19.30
C TYR A 326 -6.28 -14.61 20.60
N GLU A 327 -5.49 -14.71 21.65
CA GLU A 327 -5.94 -15.04 23.00
C GLU A 327 -5.68 -13.86 23.94
N LYS A 328 -6.68 -13.54 24.78
CA LYS A 328 -6.48 -12.59 25.89
C LYS A 328 -5.54 -13.24 26.91
N ASN A 329 -4.59 -12.48 27.44
CA ASN A 329 -3.65 -12.97 28.48
C ASN A 329 -2.73 -14.11 28.03
N TYR A 330 -2.37 -14.15 26.75
CA TYR A 330 -1.41 -15.11 26.26
C TYR A 330 -0.05 -14.92 26.97
N CYS A 331 0.34 -15.89 27.76
CA CYS A 331 1.68 -16.00 28.34
C CYS A 331 2.54 -16.84 27.39
N TYR A 332 3.63 -16.26 26.91
CA TYR A 332 4.63 -16.99 26.13
C TYR A 332 5.24 -18.07 27.01
N LYS A 333 4.96 -19.35 26.75
CA LYS A 333 5.67 -20.44 27.38
C LYS A 333 7.03 -20.54 26.68
N PHE A 334 8.07 -20.14 27.37
CA PHE A 334 9.44 -20.48 26.95
C PHE A 334 9.53 -22.01 26.98
N GLY A 335 9.69 -22.62 25.79
CA GLY A 335 10.01 -24.00 25.63
C GLY A 335 11.50 -24.26 25.87
#